data_97dcfecbea82445a0855a3d2229cda0a
#
_entry.id   97dcfecbea82445a0855a3d2229cda0a
#
_cell.length_a   1.000
_cell.length_b   1.000
_cell.length_c   1.000
_cell.angle_alpha   90.00
_cell.angle_beta   90.00
_cell.angle_gamma   90.00
#
_symmetry.space_group_name_H-M   'P 1'
#
loop_
_entity.id
_entity.type
_entity.pdbx_description
1 polymer ?
#
loop_
_entity_poly.entity_id
_entity_poly.type
_entity_poly.pdbx_seq_one_letter_code
_entity_poly.pdbx_strand_id
1 'polypeptide(L)'
;MAYESIIGRNEEIKKLERFLRSSKSEFVAIYGRRRVGKSYLVEEVYKNKITFRAIGSFIKASDEKSYKQTQLDHFYENLLDSGMADDTPRPTNWREAFRLLRRYLEGIRTKRRVIFLDELPWLAGPQSSEMIAELGYFWNSWADRQRNIVLVVCGSATSWMLDNVIRDYGGLYGRLTGTIRLQPFTLGECEAYFKSHGFHLSRYEMAVAYMAFGGIPYYLDRLDNEKTLSENIDDFFFKDERINQEFKDVYTGLYATSERYLDIVKTLGSKFYGMTRKELASAVGIELGGTFSKILDNLHESGIIREYPRYGKERVETVYQLKDFFSMFYLHFINGKGTDAGNWRTLQRTPSFYSWAGNTFEMLCIEHLPQMKEKLRIATINRNYCWKGAAPDGDISQIDLVLEWKGERTDYLCEMKFSEHEYTIDRQYEKELGAKIYAFLNSKQHTKTHSIQLVMVTTQGVKPNEHAKDVNQQITLDDLFQ
;
A
#
# COMPACT_ATOMS: atom_id res chain seq x y z
N MET A 1 17.53 -19.16 -10.39
CA MET A 1 17.25 -18.41 -11.63
C MET A 1 17.08 -16.95 -11.19
N ALA A 2 17.86 -16.06 -11.74
CA ALA A 2 17.65 -14.63 -11.50
C ALA A 2 16.40 -14.21 -12.31
N TYR A 3 15.43 -13.62 -11.64
CA TYR A 3 14.26 -13.01 -12.26
C TYR A 3 14.64 -11.57 -12.63
N GLU A 4 15.42 -11.41 -13.71
CA GLU A 4 15.99 -10.12 -14.14
C GLU A 4 14.92 -9.06 -14.45
N SER A 5 13.72 -9.50 -14.78
CA SER A 5 12.57 -8.63 -15.03
C SER A 5 11.85 -8.14 -13.77
N ILE A 6 12.09 -8.75 -12.60
CA ILE A 6 11.42 -8.37 -11.34
C ILE A 6 12.39 -7.56 -10.47
N ILE A 7 12.04 -6.32 -10.23
CA ILE A 7 12.78 -5.47 -9.32
C ILE A 7 12.31 -5.72 -7.88
N GLY A 8 13.26 -5.89 -6.96
CA GLY A 8 12.95 -6.15 -5.57
C GLY A 8 12.20 -7.47 -5.36
N ARG A 9 11.20 -7.47 -4.48
CA ARG A 9 10.27 -8.58 -4.24
C ARG A 9 10.92 -9.90 -3.82
N ASN A 10 12.14 -9.85 -3.28
CA ASN A 10 12.93 -11.04 -2.98
C ASN A 10 12.21 -12.02 -2.05
N GLU A 11 11.50 -11.51 -1.04
CA GLU A 11 10.77 -12.35 -0.08
C GLU A 11 9.52 -12.96 -0.72
N GLU A 12 8.81 -12.21 -1.54
CA GLU A 12 7.64 -12.70 -2.27
C GLU A 12 8.04 -13.77 -3.29
N ILE A 13 9.10 -13.55 -4.05
CA ILE A 13 9.67 -14.52 -5.00
C ILE A 13 10.05 -15.80 -4.27
N LYS A 14 10.80 -15.72 -3.16
CA LYS A 14 11.17 -16.90 -2.34
C LYS A 14 9.94 -17.68 -1.87
N LYS A 15 8.89 -16.98 -1.43
CA LYS A 15 7.62 -17.62 -1.02
C LYS A 15 6.96 -18.34 -2.18
N LEU A 16 6.82 -17.69 -3.35
CA LEU A 16 6.22 -18.28 -4.54
C LEU A 16 7.02 -19.50 -5.03
N GLU A 17 8.36 -19.41 -5.08
CA GLU A 17 9.20 -20.56 -5.42
C GLU A 17 9.04 -21.72 -4.44
N ARG A 18 8.93 -21.44 -3.14
CA ARG A 18 8.69 -22.46 -2.11
C ARG A 18 7.39 -23.21 -2.39
N PHE A 19 6.30 -22.52 -2.71
CA PHE A 19 5.04 -23.15 -3.08
C PHE A 19 5.16 -24.02 -4.33
N LEU A 20 5.92 -23.56 -5.32
CA LEU A 20 6.18 -24.36 -6.52
C LEU A 20 6.96 -25.64 -6.26
N ARG A 21 7.90 -25.61 -5.29
CA ARG A 21 8.75 -26.77 -4.94
C ARG A 21 8.11 -27.68 -3.88
N SER A 22 6.98 -27.30 -3.31
CA SER A 22 6.29 -28.06 -2.28
C SER A 22 5.86 -29.45 -2.76
N SER A 23 5.83 -30.43 -1.86
CA SER A 23 5.35 -31.81 -2.13
C SER A 23 3.85 -32.00 -1.93
N LYS A 24 3.13 -30.93 -1.55
CA LYS A 24 1.67 -30.92 -1.36
C LYS A 24 1.02 -29.87 -2.27
N SER A 25 -0.30 -29.93 -2.40
CA SER A 25 -1.04 -28.85 -3.03
C SER A 25 -0.96 -27.58 -2.18
N GLU A 26 -0.87 -26.43 -2.83
CA GLU A 26 -0.75 -25.13 -2.18
C GLU A 26 -1.85 -24.20 -2.68
N PHE A 27 -2.51 -23.52 -1.76
CA PHE A 27 -3.50 -22.50 -2.04
C PHE A 27 -3.02 -21.15 -1.51
N VAL A 28 -2.70 -20.22 -2.41
CA VAL A 28 -2.04 -18.96 -2.10
C VAL A 28 -2.93 -17.80 -2.50
N ALA A 29 -3.14 -16.86 -1.57
CA ALA A 29 -3.82 -15.60 -1.85
C ALA A 29 -2.81 -14.45 -1.93
N ILE A 30 -2.87 -13.65 -3.01
CA ILE A 30 -2.07 -12.44 -3.20
C ILE A 30 -3.01 -11.24 -3.25
N TYR A 31 -2.78 -10.26 -2.41
CA TYR A 31 -3.63 -9.09 -2.30
C TYR A 31 -2.81 -7.81 -2.02
N GLY A 32 -3.43 -6.68 -2.14
CA GLY A 32 -2.80 -5.37 -1.94
C GLY A 32 -3.34 -4.33 -2.92
N ARG A 33 -2.87 -3.11 -2.78
CA ARG A 33 -3.31 -1.95 -3.57
C ARG A 33 -3.32 -2.26 -5.08
N ARG A 34 -4.24 -1.65 -5.80
CA ARG A 34 -4.24 -1.70 -7.27
C ARG A 34 -2.93 -1.16 -7.83
N ARG A 35 -2.40 -1.78 -8.91
CA ARG A 35 -1.21 -1.33 -9.65
C ARG A 35 0.16 -1.56 -8.98
N VAL A 36 0.21 -2.34 -7.90
CA VAL A 36 1.48 -2.72 -7.24
C VAL A 36 2.20 -3.90 -7.90
N GLY A 37 1.66 -4.45 -9.01
CA GLY A 37 2.31 -5.52 -9.77
C GLY A 37 1.98 -6.95 -9.31
N LYS A 38 0.80 -7.20 -8.69
CA LYS A 38 0.40 -8.56 -8.24
C LYS A 38 0.41 -9.59 -9.36
N SER A 39 -0.33 -9.30 -10.44
CA SER A 39 -0.43 -10.20 -11.61
C SER A 39 0.93 -10.40 -12.26
N TYR A 40 1.68 -9.33 -12.47
CA TYR A 40 3.02 -9.34 -13.03
C TYR A 40 3.97 -10.25 -12.23
N LEU A 41 3.95 -10.15 -10.90
CA LEU A 41 4.78 -11.00 -10.04
C LEU A 41 4.48 -12.49 -10.24
N VAL A 42 3.21 -12.87 -10.28
CA VAL A 42 2.80 -14.28 -10.48
C VAL A 42 3.19 -14.76 -11.86
N GLU A 43 2.92 -13.96 -12.89
CA GLU A 43 3.22 -14.28 -14.29
C GLU A 43 4.72 -14.47 -14.53
N GLU A 44 5.56 -13.58 -13.99
CA GLU A 44 7.00 -13.69 -14.16
C GLU A 44 7.60 -14.86 -13.35
N VAL A 45 7.18 -15.06 -12.09
CA VAL A 45 7.71 -16.15 -11.26
C VAL A 45 7.27 -17.51 -11.78
N TYR A 46 6.04 -17.62 -12.26
CA TYR A 46 5.50 -18.89 -12.76
C TYR A 46 5.48 -19.01 -14.29
N LYS A 47 5.81 -17.97 -15.02
CA LYS A 47 5.94 -17.87 -16.50
C LYS A 47 5.41 -19.11 -17.24
N ASN A 48 6.27 -19.96 -17.75
CA ASN A 48 5.92 -21.15 -18.54
C ASN A 48 5.38 -22.33 -17.69
N LYS A 49 4.98 -22.11 -16.45
CA LYS A 49 4.46 -23.11 -15.51
C LYS A 49 2.98 -22.95 -15.20
N ILE A 50 2.39 -21.83 -15.62
CA ILE A 50 0.95 -21.61 -15.49
C ILE A 50 0.24 -22.57 -16.44
N THR A 51 -0.56 -23.47 -15.83
CA THR A 51 -1.31 -24.49 -16.57
C THR A 51 -2.68 -23.97 -16.97
N PHE A 52 -3.28 -23.14 -16.16
CA PHE A 52 -4.55 -22.47 -16.42
C PHE A 52 -4.56 -21.08 -15.82
N ARG A 53 -5.07 -20.11 -16.56
CA ARG A 53 -5.26 -18.74 -16.10
C ARG A 53 -6.67 -18.28 -16.42
N ALA A 54 -7.33 -17.65 -15.45
CA ALA A 54 -8.56 -16.89 -15.68
C ALA A 54 -8.46 -15.51 -15.05
N ILE A 55 -9.02 -14.50 -15.70
CA ILE A 55 -9.01 -13.11 -15.24
C ILE A 55 -10.45 -12.65 -15.08
N GLY A 56 -10.80 -12.18 -13.88
CA GLY A 56 -12.07 -11.51 -13.66
C GLY A 56 -12.10 -10.15 -14.34
N SER A 57 -13.18 -9.86 -15.05
CA SER A 57 -13.35 -8.61 -15.78
C SER A 57 -14.43 -7.75 -15.13
N PHE A 58 -14.18 -6.44 -15.06
CA PHE A 58 -15.25 -5.49 -14.69
C PHE A 58 -16.24 -5.37 -15.85
N ILE A 59 -17.49 -5.77 -15.63
CA ILE A 59 -18.55 -5.77 -16.62
C ILE A 59 -19.67 -4.85 -16.12
N LYS A 60 -20.07 -3.86 -16.93
CA LYS A 60 -21.32 -3.14 -16.74
C LYS A 60 -22.47 -3.99 -17.28
N ALA A 61 -22.90 -4.97 -16.49
CA ALA A 61 -24.07 -5.78 -16.85
C ALA A 61 -25.36 -5.10 -16.39
N SER A 62 -26.45 -5.35 -17.13
CA SER A 62 -27.78 -4.86 -16.78
C SER A 62 -28.34 -5.56 -15.55
N ASP A 63 -27.91 -6.78 -15.30
CA ASP A 63 -28.32 -7.63 -14.20
C ASP A 63 -27.21 -8.65 -13.84
N GLU A 64 -27.37 -9.28 -12.68
CA GLU A 64 -26.43 -10.24 -12.13
C GLU A 64 -26.29 -11.52 -12.97
N LYS A 65 -27.38 -11.99 -13.55
CA LYS A 65 -27.37 -13.21 -14.38
C LYS A 65 -26.51 -13.02 -15.62
N SER A 66 -26.64 -11.86 -16.27
CA SER A 66 -25.82 -11.46 -17.41
C SER A 66 -24.35 -11.30 -17.02
N TYR A 67 -24.07 -10.69 -15.86
CA TYR A 67 -22.71 -10.58 -15.31
C TYR A 67 -22.08 -11.97 -15.13
N LYS A 68 -22.76 -12.86 -14.39
CA LYS A 68 -22.28 -14.20 -14.10
C LYS A 68 -22.05 -15.00 -15.39
N GLN A 69 -22.99 -14.98 -16.34
CA GLN A 69 -22.83 -15.70 -17.59
C GLN A 69 -21.62 -15.22 -18.39
N THR A 70 -21.37 -13.91 -18.46
CA THR A 70 -20.20 -13.37 -19.14
C THR A 70 -18.90 -13.83 -18.47
N GLN A 71 -18.82 -13.88 -17.15
CA GLN A 71 -17.65 -14.42 -16.45
C GLN A 71 -17.44 -15.91 -16.73
N LEU A 72 -18.51 -16.70 -16.77
CA LEU A 72 -18.46 -18.11 -17.13
C LEU A 72 -18.01 -18.33 -18.57
N ASP A 73 -18.47 -17.49 -19.49
CA ASP A 73 -18.05 -17.55 -20.90
C ASP A 73 -16.55 -17.24 -21.03
N HIS A 74 -16.06 -16.18 -20.36
CA HIS A 74 -14.63 -15.87 -20.33
C HIS A 74 -13.81 -17.01 -19.69
N PHE A 75 -14.31 -17.63 -18.61
CA PHE A 75 -13.65 -18.76 -17.98
C PHE A 75 -13.55 -19.95 -18.93
N TYR A 76 -14.60 -20.23 -19.70
CA TYR A 76 -14.62 -21.29 -20.70
C TYR A 76 -13.64 -21.00 -21.85
N GLU A 77 -13.63 -19.78 -22.39
CA GLU A 77 -12.66 -19.38 -23.41
C GLU A 77 -11.21 -19.57 -22.91
N ASN A 78 -10.91 -19.15 -21.67
CA ASN A 78 -9.59 -19.39 -21.08
C ASN A 78 -9.24 -20.89 -20.96
N LEU A 79 -10.21 -21.80 -20.80
CA LEU A 79 -9.97 -23.24 -20.84
C LEU A 79 -9.61 -23.71 -22.27
N LEU A 80 -10.31 -23.20 -23.29
CA LEU A 80 -9.99 -23.49 -24.70
C LEU A 80 -8.60 -22.97 -25.08
N ASP A 81 -8.27 -21.73 -24.69
CA ASP A 81 -6.94 -21.12 -24.93
C ASP A 81 -5.82 -21.89 -24.22
N SER A 82 -6.13 -22.52 -23.08
CA SER A 82 -5.20 -23.38 -22.36
C SER A 82 -5.02 -24.76 -23.01
N GLY A 83 -5.79 -25.09 -24.06
CA GLY A 83 -5.71 -26.33 -24.81
C GLY A 83 -6.77 -27.38 -24.44
N MET A 84 -7.85 -27.02 -23.78
CA MET A 84 -9.02 -27.92 -23.63
C MET A 84 -9.71 -28.10 -24.99
N ALA A 85 -10.15 -29.32 -25.28
CA ALA A 85 -10.91 -29.58 -26.50
C ALA A 85 -12.29 -28.89 -26.48
N ASP A 86 -12.69 -28.34 -27.63
CA ASP A 86 -14.01 -27.68 -27.81
C ASP A 86 -15.07 -28.72 -28.14
N ASP A 87 -15.22 -29.71 -27.29
CA ASP A 87 -16.19 -30.81 -27.42
C ASP A 87 -17.23 -30.84 -26.26
N THR A 88 -17.19 -29.82 -25.39
CA THR A 88 -18.05 -29.77 -24.23
C THR A 88 -18.92 -28.52 -24.24
N PRO A 89 -20.18 -28.61 -23.75
CA PRO A 89 -21.05 -27.44 -23.63
C PRO A 89 -20.46 -26.37 -22.71
N ARG A 90 -20.74 -25.09 -23.03
CA ARG A 90 -20.40 -23.97 -22.16
C ARG A 90 -21.05 -24.13 -20.78
N PRO A 91 -20.34 -23.80 -19.68
CA PRO A 91 -20.88 -23.93 -18.34
C PRO A 91 -21.96 -22.86 -18.07
N THR A 92 -23.02 -23.24 -17.37
CA THR A 92 -24.12 -22.36 -16.95
C THR A 92 -24.04 -21.94 -15.49
N ASN A 93 -23.10 -22.54 -14.74
CA ASN A 93 -22.85 -22.26 -13.33
C ASN A 93 -21.39 -22.57 -12.97
N TRP A 94 -20.95 -22.09 -11.81
CA TRP A 94 -19.57 -22.26 -11.35
C TRP A 94 -19.20 -23.71 -11.05
N ARG A 95 -20.16 -24.56 -10.64
CA ARG A 95 -19.92 -26.00 -10.45
C ARG A 95 -19.51 -26.69 -11.75
N GLU A 96 -20.19 -26.37 -12.84
CA GLU A 96 -19.86 -26.90 -14.16
C GLU A 96 -18.50 -26.38 -14.63
N ALA A 97 -18.21 -25.08 -14.45
CA ALA A 97 -16.94 -24.47 -14.81
C ALA A 97 -15.75 -25.14 -14.09
N PHE A 98 -15.84 -25.32 -12.77
CA PHE A 98 -14.80 -26.01 -12.01
C PHE A 98 -14.70 -27.51 -12.32
N ARG A 99 -15.80 -28.16 -12.72
CA ARG A 99 -15.76 -29.54 -13.22
C ARG A 99 -15.02 -29.65 -14.54
N LEU A 100 -15.19 -28.70 -15.46
CA LEU A 100 -14.43 -28.61 -16.71
C LEU A 100 -12.95 -28.37 -16.43
N LEU A 101 -12.62 -27.42 -15.56
CA LEU A 101 -11.23 -27.16 -15.13
C LEU A 101 -10.58 -28.44 -14.56
N ARG A 102 -11.28 -29.16 -13.68
CA ARG A 102 -10.79 -30.43 -13.14
C ARG A 102 -10.49 -31.42 -14.26
N ARG A 103 -11.43 -31.66 -15.18
CA ARG A 103 -11.26 -32.57 -16.32
C ARG A 103 -10.05 -32.20 -17.17
N TYR A 104 -9.91 -30.90 -17.49
CA TYR A 104 -8.76 -30.40 -18.22
C TYR A 104 -7.44 -30.69 -17.50
N LEU A 105 -7.36 -30.37 -16.21
CA LEU A 105 -6.17 -30.60 -15.39
C LEU A 105 -5.81 -32.09 -15.23
N GLU A 106 -6.79 -32.97 -15.15
CA GLU A 106 -6.57 -34.44 -15.09
C GLU A 106 -5.89 -34.96 -16.36
N GLY A 107 -6.12 -34.34 -17.51
CA GLY A 107 -5.45 -34.64 -18.77
C GLY A 107 -3.99 -34.16 -18.88
N ILE A 108 -3.57 -33.21 -18.01
CA ILE A 108 -2.24 -32.61 -18.06
C ILE A 108 -1.21 -33.47 -17.32
N ARG A 109 -0.10 -33.84 -17.99
CA ARG A 109 0.98 -34.69 -17.44
C ARG A 109 2.19 -33.86 -16.97
N THR A 110 1.98 -32.77 -16.24
CA THR A 110 3.08 -31.99 -15.68
C THR A 110 3.35 -32.32 -14.22
N LYS A 111 4.63 -32.18 -13.78
CA LYS A 111 5.02 -32.44 -12.39
C LYS A 111 4.27 -31.51 -11.42
N ARG A 112 3.99 -30.28 -11.82
CA ARG A 112 3.30 -29.27 -11.03
C ARG A 112 2.29 -28.55 -11.94
N ARG A 113 1.08 -28.33 -11.47
CA ARG A 113 -0.02 -27.64 -12.18
C ARG A 113 -0.31 -26.35 -11.46
N VAL A 114 -0.07 -25.23 -12.12
CA VAL A 114 -0.32 -23.90 -11.56
C VAL A 114 -1.64 -23.38 -12.14
N ILE A 115 -2.58 -23.09 -11.26
CA ILE A 115 -3.87 -22.45 -11.56
C ILE A 115 -3.77 -21.01 -11.08
N PHE A 116 -3.98 -20.03 -11.93
CA PHE A 116 -3.95 -18.62 -11.60
C PHE A 116 -5.32 -17.98 -11.87
N LEU A 117 -6.02 -17.60 -10.80
CA LEU A 117 -7.27 -16.85 -10.86
C LEU A 117 -6.97 -15.39 -10.48
N ASP A 118 -6.87 -14.55 -11.48
CA ASP A 118 -6.54 -13.14 -11.33
C ASP A 118 -7.81 -12.30 -11.20
N GLU A 119 -7.73 -11.21 -10.44
CA GLU A 119 -8.86 -10.35 -10.09
C GLU A 119 -10.10 -11.15 -9.65
N LEU A 120 -9.88 -12.06 -8.71
CA LEU A 120 -10.91 -12.94 -8.15
C LEU A 120 -12.18 -12.20 -7.69
N PRO A 121 -12.12 -10.98 -7.10
CA PRO A 121 -13.31 -10.21 -6.77
C PRO A 121 -14.22 -9.93 -7.96
N TRP A 122 -13.66 -9.66 -9.13
CA TRP A 122 -14.42 -9.46 -10.36
C TRP A 122 -14.95 -10.78 -10.93
N LEU A 123 -14.13 -11.83 -10.85
CA LEU A 123 -14.55 -13.16 -11.31
C LEU A 123 -15.76 -13.68 -10.50
N ALA A 124 -15.75 -13.45 -9.18
CA ALA A 124 -16.84 -13.87 -8.29
C ALA A 124 -18.11 -12.99 -8.42
N GLY A 125 -17.92 -11.70 -8.75
CA GLY A 125 -19.02 -10.76 -8.93
C GLY A 125 -19.63 -10.23 -7.61
N PRO A 126 -20.68 -9.41 -7.71
CA PRO A 126 -21.31 -8.76 -6.57
C PRO A 126 -21.90 -9.72 -5.52
N GLN A 127 -22.45 -10.86 -5.95
CA GLN A 127 -22.94 -11.94 -5.08
C GLN A 127 -21.96 -13.12 -5.11
N SER A 128 -20.80 -12.90 -4.55
CA SER A 128 -19.63 -13.79 -4.60
C SER A 128 -19.82 -15.19 -3.98
N SER A 129 -20.91 -15.44 -3.26
CA SER A 129 -21.12 -16.65 -2.45
C SER A 129 -21.07 -17.94 -3.26
N GLU A 130 -21.69 -17.99 -4.46
CA GLU A 130 -21.70 -19.22 -5.29
C GLU A 130 -20.32 -19.58 -5.79
N MET A 131 -19.61 -18.61 -6.39
CA MET A 131 -18.28 -18.85 -6.95
C MET A 131 -17.29 -19.27 -5.87
N ILE A 132 -17.30 -18.62 -4.71
CA ILE A 132 -16.43 -18.93 -3.58
C ILE A 132 -16.76 -20.31 -2.99
N ALA A 133 -18.06 -20.64 -2.87
CA ALA A 133 -18.48 -21.96 -2.40
C ALA A 133 -18.01 -23.09 -3.34
N GLU A 134 -18.15 -22.90 -4.65
CA GLU A 134 -17.74 -23.90 -5.65
C GLU A 134 -16.19 -23.98 -5.78
N LEU A 135 -15.47 -22.87 -5.61
CA LEU A 135 -14.01 -22.86 -5.50
C LEU A 135 -13.58 -23.67 -4.26
N GLY A 136 -14.25 -23.44 -3.11
CA GLY A 136 -14.01 -24.21 -1.89
C GLY A 136 -14.31 -25.69 -2.07
N TYR A 137 -15.41 -26.04 -2.75
CA TYR A 137 -15.74 -27.43 -3.08
C TYR A 137 -14.70 -28.07 -4.01
N PHE A 138 -14.29 -27.38 -5.08
CA PHE A 138 -13.22 -27.81 -5.98
C PHE A 138 -11.91 -28.10 -5.23
N TRP A 139 -11.50 -27.19 -4.35
CA TRP A 139 -10.32 -27.36 -3.54
C TRP A 139 -10.42 -28.55 -2.59
N ASN A 140 -11.45 -28.59 -1.74
CA ASN A 140 -11.60 -29.58 -0.69
C ASN A 140 -11.89 -31.00 -1.21
N SER A 141 -12.66 -31.12 -2.28
CA SER A 141 -13.06 -32.41 -2.82
C SER A 141 -11.98 -33.06 -3.70
N TRP A 142 -11.14 -32.23 -4.37
CA TRP A 142 -10.22 -32.74 -5.37
C TRP A 142 -8.82 -32.15 -5.32
N ALA A 143 -8.64 -30.82 -5.44
CA ALA A 143 -7.34 -30.18 -5.70
C ALA A 143 -6.33 -30.41 -4.58
N ASP A 144 -6.74 -30.33 -3.31
CA ASP A 144 -5.88 -30.56 -2.14
C ASP A 144 -5.25 -31.98 -2.17
N ARG A 145 -6.03 -32.97 -2.58
CA ARG A 145 -5.60 -34.40 -2.62
C ARG A 145 -4.63 -34.72 -3.75
N GLN A 146 -4.50 -33.87 -4.77
CA GLN A 146 -3.63 -34.12 -5.92
C GLN A 146 -2.12 -33.98 -5.57
N ARG A 147 -1.79 -33.28 -4.51
CA ARG A 147 -0.42 -32.99 -4.02
C ARG A 147 0.47 -32.21 -5.00
N ASN A 148 -0.02 -31.87 -6.19
CA ASN A 148 0.75 -31.20 -7.24
C ASN A 148 0.06 -29.93 -7.79
N ILE A 149 -0.98 -29.46 -7.15
CA ILE A 149 -1.67 -28.22 -7.53
C ILE A 149 -1.06 -27.02 -6.78
N VAL A 150 -0.85 -25.93 -7.50
CA VAL A 150 -0.63 -24.58 -6.91
C VAL A 150 -1.76 -23.71 -7.41
N LEU A 151 -2.72 -23.44 -6.53
CA LEU A 151 -3.80 -22.50 -6.81
C LEU A 151 -3.41 -21.13 -6.27
N VAL A 152 -3.25 -20.15 -7.17
CA VAL A 152 -2.98 -18.76 -6.81
C VAL A 152 -4.20 -17.93 -7.15
N VAL A 153 -4.69 -17.18 -6.18
CA VAL A 153 -5.77 -16.22 -6.36
C VAL A 153 -5.26 -14.82 -6.09
N CYS A 154 -5.56 -13.88 -6.97
CA CYS A 154 -5.19 -12.46 -6.82
C CYS A 154 -6.43 -11.59 -6.74
N GLY A 155 -6.30 -10.46 -6.02
CA GLY A 155 -7.32 -9.43 -6.03
C GLY A 155 -6.80 -8.07 -5.57
N SER A 156 -7.28 -7.02 -6.22
CA SER A 156 -6.99 -5.62 -5.86
C SER A 156 -7.98 -5.08 -4.82
N ALA A 157 -9.19 -5.61 -4.73
CA ALA A 157 -10.15 -5.31 -3.68
C ALA A 157 -9.75 -6.02 -2.37
N THR A 158 -8.79 -5.43 -1.66
CA THR A 158 -8.14 -6.04 -0.48
C THR A 158 -9.14 -6.48 0.57
N SER A 159 -10.12 -5.63 0.90
CA SER A 159 -11.16 -5.96 1.90
C SER A 159 -11.99 -7.14 1.48
N TRP A 160 -12.38 -7.20 0.20
CA TRP A 160 -13.12 -8.33 -0.32
C TRP A 160 -12.29 -9.62 -0.22
N MET A 161 -10.99 -9.57 -0.54
CA MET A 161 -10.08 -10.71 -0.41
C MET A 161 -9.95 -11.17 1.05
N LEU A 162 -9.90 -10.22 1.99
CA LEU A 162 -9.86 -10.53 3.42
C LEU A 162 -11.16 -11.18 3.89
N ASP A 163 -12.30 -10.60 3.52
CA ASP A 163 -13.62 -11.06 3.99
C ASP A 163 -14.03 -12.40 3.37
N ASN A 164 -13.73 -12.62 2.08
CA ASN A 164 -14.28 -13.77 1.33
C ASN A 164 -13.25 -14.89 1.07
N VAL A 165 -11.95 -14.64 1.28
CA VAL A 165 -10.90 -15.63 0.98
C VAL A 165 -10.01 -15.90 2.19
N ILE A 166 -9.50 -14.86 2.86
CA ILE A 166 -8.44 -15.00 3.86
C ILE A 166 -9.02 -15.25 5.26
N ARG A 167 -10.05 -14.47 5.65
CA ARG A 167 -10.74 -14.54 6.95
C ARG A 167 -12.11 -15.25 6.84
N ASP A 168 -12.40 -15.82 5.67
CA ASP A 168 -13.68 -16.52 5.46
C ASP A 168 -13.86 -17.64 6.48
N TYR A 169 -15.03 -17.68 7.12
CA TYR A 169 -15.43 -18.76 8.03
C TYR A 169 -16.21 -19.89 7.31
N GLY A 170 -16.31 -19.82 5.98
CA GLY A 170 -17.03 -20.78 5.14
C GLY A 170 -16.14 -21.87 4.54
N GLY A 171 -16.33 -22.14 3.25
CA GLY A 171 -15.68 -23.24 2.54
C GLY A 171 -14.16 -23.17 2.38
N LEU A 172 -13.59 -21.96 2.49
CA LEU A 172 -12.15 -21.72 2.37
C LEU A 172 -11.45 -21.58 3.73
N TYR A 173 -12.16 -21.67 4.84
CA TYR A 173 -11.60 -21.53 6.18
C TYR A 173 -10.41 -22.48 6.41
N GLY A 174 -9.26 -21.90 6.79
CA GLY A 174 -8.05 -22.68 7.07
C GLY A 174 -7.46 -23.44 5.87
N ARG A 175 -7.90 -23.14 4.63
CA ARG A 175 -7.41 -23.81 3.42
C ARG A 175 -6.25 -23.13 2.75
N LEU A 176 -6.08 -21.82 2.97
CA LEU A 176 -4.92 -21.10 2.48
C LEU A 176 -3.64 -21.64 3.13
N THR A 177 -2.67 -21.99 2.29
CA THR A 177 -1.34 -22.42 2.73
C THR A 177 -0.35 -21.26 2.76
N GLY A 178 -0.72 -20.13 2.16
CA GLY A 178 0.04 -18.90 2.21
C GLY A 178 -0.72 -17.66 1.75
N THR A 179 -0.29 -16.54 2.30
CA THR A 179 -0.78 -15.21 1.92
C THR A 179 0.38 -14.29 1.62
N ILE A 180 0.23 -13.45 0.61
CA ILE A 180 1.20 -12.42 0.23
C ILE A 180 0.44 -11.09 0.12
N ARG A 181 0.74 -10.15 1.03
CA ARG A 181 0.28 -8.77 0.90
C ARG A 181 1.35 -7.98 0.16
N LEU A 182 1.10 -7.66 -1.11
CA LEU A 182 2.05 -6.92 -1.93
C LEU A 182 1.92 -5.43 -1.65
N GLN A 183 3.01 -4.82 -1.19
CA GLN A 183 3.10 -3.39 -0.88
C GLN A 183 3.65 -2.60 -2.09
N PRO A 184 3.53 -1.26 -2.13
CA PRO A 184 4.34 -0.43 -3.01
C PRO A 184 5.84 -0.72 -2.86
N PHE A 185 6.65 -0.33 -3.84
CA PHE A 185 8.11 -0.39 -3.71
C PHE A 185 8.60 0.47 -2.56
N THR A 186 9.65 0.04 -1.89
CA THR A 186 10.45 0.88 -0.99
C THR A 186 11.31 1.85 -1.80
N LEU A 187 11.94 2.82 -1.13
CA LEU A 187 12.93 3.70 -1.79
C LEU A 187 14.07 2.92 -2.43
N GLY A 188 14.58 1.89 -1.75
CA GLY A 188 15.64 1.04 -2.30
C GLY A 188 15.18 0.25 -3.53
N GLU A 189 13.94 -0.25 -3.55
CA GLU A 189 13.37 -0.89 -4.73
C GLU A 189 13.13 0.12 -5.86
N CYS A 190 12.71 1.36 -5.54
CA CYS A 190 12.60 2.42 -6.54
C CYS A 190 13.97 2.81 -7.12
N GLU A 191 15.02 2.89 -6.29
CA GLU A 191 16.39 3.14 -6.77
C GLU A 191 16.83 2.04 -7.74
N ALA A 192 16.60 0.77 -7.39
CA ALA A 192 16.91 -0.36 -8.28
C ALA A 192 16.09 -0.29 -9.59
N TYR A 193 14.81 0.08 -9.50
CA TYR A 193 13.94 0.28 -10.67
C TYR A 193 14.49 1.38 -11.59
N PHE A 194 14.74 2.57 -11.06
CA PHE A 194 15.24 3.69 -11.86
C PHE A 194 16.59 3.38 -12.53
N LYS A 195 17.52 2.77 -11.80
CA LYS A 195 18.82 2.35 -12.34
C LYS A 195 18.68 1.33 -13.47
N SER A 196 17.82 0.32 -13.31
CA SER A 196 17.62 -0.72 -14.34
C SER A 196 16.91 -0.22 -15.60
N HIS A 197 16.16 0.89 -15.50
CA HIS A 197 15.47 1.53 -16.63
C HIS A 197 16.21 2.76 -17.18
N GLY A 198 17.47 2.94 -16.81
CA GLY A 198 18.31 3.99 -17.40
C GLY A 198 18.04 5.42 -16.91
N PHE A 199 17.36 5.57 -15.78
CA PHE A 199 17.17 6.89 -15.15
C PHE A 199 18.41 7.32 -14.40
N HIS A 200 18.76 8.59 -14.50
CA HIS A 200 19.88 9.23 -13.79
C HIS A 200 19.37 10.25 -12.76
N LEU A 201 18.65 9.78 -11.75
CA LEU A 201 18.09 10.59 -10.67
C LEU A 201 18.98 10.54 -9.43
N SER A 202 19.16 11.67 -8.76
CA SER A 202 19.72 11.71 -7.41
C SER A 202 18.73 11.09 -6.39
N ARG A 203 19.20 10.67 -5.24
CA ARG A 203 18.31 10.14 -4.17
C ARG A 203 17.28 11.18 -3.72
N TYR A 204 17.63 12.46 -3.73
CA TYR A 204 16.68 13.54 -3.47
C TYR A 204 15.55 13.55 -4.51
N GLU A 205 15.87 13.49 -5.80
CA GLU A 205 14.86 13.40 -6.86
C GLU A 205 14.05 12.11 -6.76
N MET A 206 14.68 10.98 -6.43
CA MET A 206 13.95 9.72 -6.18
C MET A 206 12.98 9.84 -5.02
N ALA A 207 13.32 10.55 -3.94
CA ALA A 207 12.41 10.83 -2.84
C ALA A 207 11.24 11.73 -3.29
N VAL A 208 11.49 12.76 -4.10
CA VAL A 208 10.42 13.59 -4.68
C VAL A 208 9.52 12.76 -5.59
N ALA A 209 10.10 11.89 -6.43
CA ALA A 209 9.33 10.97 -7.26
C ALA A 209 8.47 10.04 -6.40
N TYR A 210 9.03 9.48 -5.32
CA TYR A 210 8.29 8.64 -4.38
C TYR A 210 7.13 9.42 -3.72
N MET A 211 7.38 10.64 -3.27
CA MET A 211 6.35 11.50 -2.67
C MET A 211 5.23 11.88 -3.66
N ALA A 212 5.50 11.86 -4.98
CA ALA A 212 4.49 12.09 -6.01
C ALA A 212 3.76 10.79 -6.44
N PHE A 213 4.50 9.71 -6.71
CA PHE A 213 3.98 8.48 -7.32
C PHE A 213 3.77 7.33 -6.34
N GLY A 214 4.35 7.39 -5.13
CA GLY A 214 4.13 6.43 -4.05
C GLY A 214 4.78 5.07 -4.22
N GLY A 215 5.86 4.94 -4.97
CA GLY A 215 6.53 3.66 -5.23
C GLY A 215 5.63 2.65 -5.96
N ILE A 216 4.66 3.11 -6.75
CA ILE A 216 3.73 2.26 -7.50
C ILE A 216 4.33 1.89 -8.85
N PRO A 217 4.69 0.61 -9.10
CA PRO A 217 5.37 0.21 -10.33
C PRO A 217 4.69 0.69 -11.60
N TYR A 218 3.38 0.59 -11.69
CA TYR A 218 2.60 1.05 -12.84
C TYR A 218 2.76 2.54 -13.14
N TYR A 219 2.96 3.38 -12.12
CA TYR A 219 3.18 4.81 -12.35
C TYR A 219 4.63 5.08 -12.74
N LEU A 220 5.57 4.33 -12.16
CA LEU A 220 6.98 4.45 -12.51
C LEU A 220 7.25 4.01 -13.97
N ASP A 221 6.54 2.97 -14.43
CA ASP A 221 6.63 2.45 -15.80
C ASP A 221 6.14 3.45 -16.89
N ARG A 222 5.40 4.48 -16.47
CA ARG A 222 4.93 5.55 -17.37
C ARG A 222 5.89 6.73 -17.48
N LEU A 223 6.98 6.70 -16.73
CA LEU A 223 7.99 7.76 -16.76
C LEU A 223 8.95 7.52 -17.91
N ASP A 224 9.45 8.61 -18.48
CA ASP A 224 10.38 8.65 -19.59
C ASP A 224 11.79 8.97 -19.07
N ASN A 225 12.75 8.08 -19.30
CA ASN A 225 14.12 8.25 -18.82
C ASN A 225 14.93 9.30 -19.62
N GLU A 226 14.42 9.75 -20.77
CA GLU A 226 15.00 10.84 -21.56
C GLU A 226 14.57 12.22 -21.04
N LYS A 227 13.60 12.28 -20.09
CA LYS A 227 13.07 13.50 -19.49
C LYS A 227 13.56 13.69 -18.06
N THR A 228 13.62 14.95 -17.65
CA THR A 228 13.83 15.29 -16.25
C THR A 228 12.66 14.83 -15.38
N LEU A 229 12.86 14.66 -14.07
CA LEU A 229 11.78 14.35 -13.15
C LEU A 229 10.64 15.38 -13.22
N SER A 230 10.98 16.67 -13.36
CA SER A 230 9.97 17.74 -13.47
C SER A 230 9.10 17.61 -14.71
N GLU A 231 9.69 17.25 -15.85
CA GLU A 231 8.94 17.00 -17.09
C GLU A 231 8.06 15.78 -16.97
N ASN A 232 8.54 14.72 -16.34
CA ASN A 232 7.75 13.52 -16.07
C ASN A 232 6.55 13.81 -15.15
N ILE A 233 6.73 14.59 -14.10
CA ILE A 233 5.65 15.01 -13.22
C ILE A 233 4.61 15.87 -13.97
N ASP A 234 5.09 16.81 -14.80
CA ASP A 234 4.21 17.63 -15.64
C ASP A 234 3.39 16.78 -16.60
N ASP A 235 4.03 15.87 -17.31
CA ASP A 235 3.36 15.02 -18.29
C ASP A 235 2.33 14.10 -17.63
N PHE A 236 2.64 13.55 -16.47
CA PHE A 236 1.77 12.62 -15.77
C PHE A 236 0.59 13.29 -15.07
N PHE A 237 0.82 14.38 -14.33
CA PHE A 237 -0.19 14.99 -13.46
C PHE A 237 -0.89 16.21 -14.07
N PHE A 238 -0.20 16.99 -14.91
CA PHE A 238 -0.73 18.27 -15.38
C PHE A 238 -1.17 18.25 -16.85
N LYS A 239 -0.63 17.32 -17.66
CA LYS A 239 -0.95 17.22 -19.09
C LYS A 239 -1.81 16.00 -19.44
N ASP A 240 -1.77 14.91 -18.63
CA ASP A 240 -2.60 13.73 -18.90
C ASP A 240 -4.06 14.02 -18.51
N GLU A 241 -4.93 14.22 -19.51
CA GLU A 241 -6.37 14.45 -19.32
C GLU A 241 -7.05 13.34 -18.53
N ARG A 242 -6.49 12.13 -18.49
CA ARG A 242 -7.03 10.98 -17.77
C ARG A 242 -6.71 11.00 -16.28
N ILE A 243 -5.92 11.95 -15.78
CA ILE A 243 -5.48 11.96 -14.37
C ILE A 243 -6.67 11.99 -13.39
N ASN A 244 -7.73 12.71 -13.74
CA ASN A 244 -8.95 12.79 -12.94
C ASN A 244 -9.69 11.43 -12.89
N GLN A 245 -9.69 10.70 -14.01
CA GLN A 245 -10.26 9.36 -14.09
C GLN A 245 -9.38 8.37 -13.34
N GLU A 246 -8.07 8.47 -13.49
CA GLU A 246 -7.09 7.66 -12.76
C GLU A 246 -7.30 7.74 -11.25
N PHE A 247 -7.44 8.97 -10.71
CA PHE A 247 -7.72 9.17 -9.29
C PHE A 247 -9.03 8.48 -8.86
N LYS A 248 -10.09 8.61 -9.66
CA LYS A 248 -11.36 7.92 -9.38
C LYS A 248 -11.21 6.40 -9.44
N ASP A 249 -10.48 5.89 -10.44
CA ASP A 249 -10.31 4.46 -10.68
C ASP A 249 -9.56 3.74 -9.55
N VAL A 250 -8.71 4.44 -8.81
CA VAL A 250 -8.10 3.89 -7.59
C VAL A 250 -9.17 3.44 -6.59
N TYR A 251 -10.30 4.14 -6.53
CA TYR A 251 -11.37 3.90 -5.54
C TYR A 251 -12.57 3.15 -6.13
N THR A 252 -12.95 3.41 -7.38
CA THR A 252 -14.18 2.87 -7.99
C THR A 252 -14.14 1.34 -8.12
N GLY A 253 -12.97 0.79 -8.40
CA GLY A 253 -12.79 -0.67 -8.51
C GLY A 253 -12.77 -1.41 -7.17
N LEU A 254 -12.74 -0.69 -6.06
CA LEU A 254 -12.60 -1.28 -4.73
C LEU A 254 -13.95 -1.42 -4.01
N TYR A 255 -14.95 -0.56 -4.35
CA TYR A 255 -16.13 -0.40 -3.50
C TYR A 255 -17.40 -0.09 -4.30
N ALA A 256 -18.50 -0.77 -3.98
CA ALA A 256 -19.82 -0.54 -4.59
C ALA A 256 -20.38 0.88 -4.33
N THR A 257 -19.93 1.55 -3.26
CA THR A 257 -20.33 2.92 -2.87
C THR A 257 -19.11 3.84 -2.83
N SER A 258 -18.45 4.03 -3.97
CA SER A 258 -17.16 4.74 -4.08
C SER A 258 -17.19 6.20 -3.59
N GLU A 259 -18.33 6.88 -3.66
CA GLU A 259 -18.45 8.30 -3.26
C GLU A 259 -18.07 8.53 -1.79
N ARG A 260 -18.58 7.71 -0.85
CA ARG A 260 -18.27 7.85 0.58
C ARG A 260 -16.78 7.65 0.89
N TYR A 261 -16.14 6.75 0.16
CA TYR A 261 -14.69 6.53 0.28
C TYR A 261 -13.90 7.74 -0.22
N LEU A 262 -14.33 8.32 -1.34
CA LEU A 262 -13.73 9.53 -1.91
C LEU A 262 -13.87 10.74 -0.96
N ASP A 263 -15.01 10.90 -0.31
CA ASP A 263 -15.22 12.00 0.65
C ASP A 263 -14.29 11.90 1.85
N ILE A 264 -14.11 10.69 2.40
CA ILE A 264 -13.16 10.43 3.48
C ILE A 264 -11.72 10.74 3.04
N VAL A 265 -11.33 10.25 1.85
CA VAL A 265 -9.99 10.46 1.31
C VAL A 265 -9.71 11.95 1.04
N LYS A 266 -10.66 12.67 0.44
CA LYS A 266 -10.56 14.12 0.21
C LYS A 266 -10.45 14.88 1.53
N THR A 267 -11.24 14.50 2.52
CA THR A 267 -11.22 15.11 3.86
C THR A 267 -9.86 14.90 4.53
N LEU A 268 -9.35 13.67 4.54
CA LEU A 268 -8.03 13.36 5.10
C LEU A 268 -6.89 14.02 4.29
N GLY A 269 -7.02 14.13 2.97
CA GLY A 269 -6.04 14.83 2.13
C GLY A 269 -5.88 16.31 2.45
N SER A 270 -6.90 16.94 3.04
CA SER A 270 -6.83 18.33 3.53
C SER A 270 -6.25 18.47 4.95
N LYS A 271 -5.99 17.36 5.65
CA LYS A 271 -5.58 17.29 7.06
C LYS A 271 -4.37 16.37 7.22
N PHE A 272 -3.18 16.86 6.90
CA PHE A 272 -1.93 16.07 6.93
C PHE A 272 -1.69 15.35 8.26
N TYR A 273 -2.00 15.98 9.40
CA TYR A 273 -1.85 15.35 10.71
C TYR A 273 -2.92 14.31 11.03
N GLY A 274 -3.85 14.09 10.08
CA GLY A 274 -4.95 13.15 10.23
C GLY A 274 -6.06 13.65 11.15
N MET A 275 -7.04 12.79 11.34
CA MET A 275 -8.23 13.05 12.14
C MET A 275 -8.57 11.84 12.99
N THR A 276 -9.11 12.08 14.20
CA THR A 276 -9.71 11.02 14.99
C THR A 276 -10.98 10.51 14.29
N ARG A 277 -11.41 9.30 14.64
CA ARG A 277 -12.63 8.71 14.08
C ARG A 277 -13.85 9.64 14.24
N LYS A 278 -13.97 10.30 15.37
CA LYS A 278 -15.08 11.22 15.68
C LYS A 278 -15.03 12.49 14.82
N GLU A 279 -13.86 13.10 14.70
CA GLU A 279 -13.64 14.29 13.88
C GLU A 279 -13.93 13.98 12.41
N LEU A 280 -13.45 12.84 11.91
CA LEU A 280 -13.65 12.42 10.53
C LEU A 280 -15.11 12.13 10.23
N ALA A 281 -15.81 11.40 11.09
CA ALA A 281 -17.24 11.11 10.95
C ALA A 281 -18.07 12.40 10.87
N SER A 282 -17.77 13.38 11.76
CA SER A 282 -18.42 14.68 11.76
C SER A 282 -18.13 15.47 10.47
N ALA A 283 -16.90 15.45 9.99
CA ALA A 283 -16.50 16.20 8.79
C ALA A 283 -17.13 15.68 7.50
N VAL A 284 -17.33 14.35 7.40
CA VAL A 284 -17.96 13.72 6.21
C VAL A 284 -19.46 13.49 6.35
N GLY A 285 -20.07 13.83 7.50
CA GLY A 285 -21.50 13.67 7.73
C GLY A 285 -21.96 12.21 7.80
N ILE A 286 -21.10 11.30 8.30
CA ILE A 286 -21.43 9.87 8.44
C ILE A 286 -21.57 9.54 9.92
N GLU A 287 -22.63 8.80 10.28
CA GLU A 287 -22.85 8.36 11.65
C GLU A 287 -21.78 7.37 12.12
N LEU A 288 -21.39 7.50 13.41
CA LEU A 288 -20.49 6.57 14.08
C LEU A 288 -21.18 5.20 14.24
N GLY A 289 -20.86 4.25 13.39
CA GLY A 289 -21.49 2.92 13.39
C GLY A 289 -20.66 1.88 12.64
N GLY A 290 -21.24 0.70 12.44
CA GLY A 290 -20.59 -0.41 11.76
C GLY A 290 -20.20 -0.12 10.30
N THR A 291 -21.06 0.61 9.58
CA THR A 291 -20.79 1.02 8.19
C THR A 291 -19.55 1.90 8.10
N PHE A 292 -19.43 2.90 9.00
CA PHE A 292 -18.25 3.77 9.02
C PHE A 292 -16.99 3.01 9.40
N SER A 293 -17.06 2.10 10.38
CA SER A 293 -15.94 1.21 10.72
C SER A 293 -15.49 0.41 9.51
N LYS A 294 -16.44 -0.22 8.80
CA LYS A 294 -16.11 -1.03 7.62
C LYS A 294 -15.45 -0.21 6.51
N ILE A 295 -15.85 1.05 6.31
CA ILE A 295 -15.19 1.94 5.33
C ILE A 295 -13.75 2.22 5.75
N LEU A 296 -13.50 2.56 7.02
CA LEU A 296 -12.15 2.81 7.52
C LEU A 296 -11.27 1.58 7.45
N ASP A 297 -11.79 0.42 7.88
CA ASP A 297 -11.08 -0.86 7.79
C ASP A 297 -10.70 -1.18 6.33
N ASN A 298 -11.61 -0.94 5.41
CA ASN A 298 -11.41 -1.17 3.98
C ASN A 298 -10.30 -0.26 3.42
N LEU A 299 -10.31 1.03 3.74
CA LEU A 299 -9.28 1.97 3.32
C LEU A 299 -7.92 1.63 3.94
N HIS A 300 -7.90 1.23 5.22
CA HIS A 300 -6.69 0.82 5.92
C HIS A 300 -6.07 -0.45 5.32
N GLU A 301 -6.88 -1.48 5.12
CA GLU A 301 -6.41 -2.75 4.55
C GLU A 301 -5.96 -2.61 3.09
N SER A 302 -6.59 -1.70 2.34
CA SER A 302 -6.17 -1.36 0.98
C SER A 302 -4.89 -0.50 0.93
N GLY A 303 -4.38 -0.06 2.07
CA GLY A 303 -3.17 0.76 2.15
C GLY A 303 -3.38 2.22 1.69
N ILE A 304 -4.61 2.71 1.70
CA ILE A 304 -4.95 4.09 1.34
C ILE A 304 -4.79 5.02 2.56
N ILE A 305 -5.22 4.55 3.73
CA ILE A 305 -5.04 5.25 4.99
C ILE A 305 -4.22 4.40 5.96
N ARG A 306 -3.68 5.04 6.97
CA ARG A 306 -3.09 4.34 8.12
C ARG A 306 -3.79 4.75 9.40
N GLU A 307 -3.78 3.85 10.36
CA GLU A 307 -4.09 4.14 11.75
C GLU A 307 -2.80 4.50 12.47
N TYR A 308 -2.83 5.63 13.18
CA TYR A 308 -1.69 6.15 13.89
C TYR A 308 -2.08 6.44 15.34
N PRO A 309 -1.76 5.55 16.28
CA PRO A 309 -2.17 5.72 17.66
C PRO A 309 -1.44 6.90 18.30
N ARG A 310 -2.13 7.64 19.19
CA ARG A 310 -1.50 8.67 19.99
C ARG A 310 -0.82 8.06 21.21
N TYR A 311 0.40 8.51 21.49
CA TYR A 311 1.18 8.07 22.65
C TYR A 311 0.41 8.28 23.95
N GLY A 312 0.27 7.20 24.74
CA GLY A 312 -0.45 7.20 26.02
C GLY A 312 -1.98 7.27 25.92
N LYS A 313 -2.55 7.21 24.71
CA LYS A 313 -4.00 7.22 24.44
C LYS A 313 -4.42 6.24 23.35
N GLU A 314 -3.68 5.17 23.16
CA GLU A 314 -3.78 4.23 22.03
C GLU A 314 -5.16 3.63 21.86
N ARG A 315 -5.92 3.46 22.97
CA ARG A 315 -7.26 2.87 22.95
C ARG A 315 -8.38 3.88 22.66
N VAL A 316 -8.11 5.17 22.84
CA VAL A 316 -9.14 6.22 22.85
C VAL A 316 -9.00 7.18 21.68
N GLU A 317 -7.75 7.46 21.26
CA GLU A 317 -7.45 8.46 20.23
C GLU A 317 -6.51 7.88 19.16
N THR A 318 -7.05 7.03 18.28
CA THR A 318 -6.39 6.66 17.03
C THR A 318 -6.67 7.74 15.99
N VAL A 319 -5.63 8.18 15.33
CA VAL A 319 -5.69 9.14 14.22
C VAL A 319 -5.65 8.38 12.90
N TYR A 320 -6.54 8.73 12.00
CA TYR A 320 -6.57 8.24 10.62
C TYR A 320 -5.89 9.25 9.72
N GLN A 321 -4.90 8.81 8.94
CA GLN A 321 -4.15 9.64 8.00
C GLN A 321 -4.20 9.04 6.60
N LEU A 322 -4.29 9.89 5.58
CA LEU A 322 -4.05 9.47 4.20
C LEU A 322 -2.58 9.11 4.04
N LYS A 323 -2.29 7.93 3.48
CA LYS A 323 -0.92 7.46 3.23
C LYS A 323 -0.62 7.19 1.75
N ASP A 324 -1.62 7.28 0.88
CA ASP A 324 -1.45 7.13 -0.55
C ASP A 324 -0.85 8.40 -1.16
N PHE A 325 0.44 8.35 -1.52
CA PHE A 325 1.19 9.51 -2.03
C PHE A 325 0.61 10.07 -3.33
N PHE A 326 0.21 9.19 -4.26
CA PHE A 326 -0.45 9.61 -5.50
C PHE A 326 -1.71 10.45 -5.21
N SER A 327 -2.56 9.96 -4.32
CA SER A 327 -3.77 10.68 -3.93
C SER A 327 -3.47 11.99 -3.20
N MET A 328 -2.42 12.00 -2.35
CA MET A 328 -1.99 13.20 -1.66
C MET A 328 -1.50 14.27 -2.64
N PHE A 329 -0.66 13.89 -3.62
CA PHE A 329 -0.20 14.79 -4.68
C PHE A 329 -1.37 15.33 -5.50
N TYR A 330 -2.24 14.44 -5.98
CA TYR A 330 -3.40 14.80 -6.77
C TYR A 330 -4.33 15.80 -6.03
N LEU A 331 -4.66 15.51 -4.78
CA LEU A 331 -5.54 16.37 -3.98
C LEU A 331 -4.92 17.73 -3.68
N HIS A 332 -3.61 17.79 -3.51
CA HIS A 332 -2.92 19.04 -3.18
C HIS A 332 -2.72 19.94 -4.41
N PHE A 333 -2.33 19.38 -5.56
CA PHE A 333 -1.91 20.15 -6.73
C PHE A 333 -2.92 20.18 -7.89
N ILE A 334 -3.75 19.15 -8.03
CA ILE A 334 -4.59 18.96 -9.24
C ILE A 334 -6.07 19.15 -8.94
N ASN A 335 -6.58 18.56 -7.87
CA ASN A 335 -8.00 18.50 -7.57
C ASN A 335 -8.65 19.90 -7.50
N GLY A 336 -9.66 20.15 -8.36
CA GLY A 336 -10.41 21.39 -8.40
C GLY A 336 -9.71 22.59 -9.05
N LYS A 337 -8.48 22.42 -9.57
CA LYS A 337 -7.72 23.51 -10.20
C LYS A 337 -7.86 23.56 -11.74
N GLY A 338 -8.39 22.50 -12.36
CA GLY A 338 -8.57 22.43 -13.83
C GLY A 338 -7.29 22.74 -14.60
N THR A 339 -7.41 23.50 -15.70
CA THR A 339 -6.29 23.98 -16.52
C THR A 339 -5.41 25.02 -15.80
N ASP A 340 -5.87 25.57 -14.70
CA ASP A 340 -5.16 26.58 -13.91
C ASP A 340 -4.19 25.98 -12.88
N ALA A 341 -4.03 24.65 -12.87
CA ALA A 341 -3.11 23.98 -11.96
C ALA A 341 -1.64 24.42 -12.14
N GLY A 342 -1.33 25.09 -13.27
CA GLY A 342 0.04 25.51 -13.59
C GLY A 342 0.88 24.37 -14.11
N ASN A 343 2.14 24.35 -13.76
CA ASN A 343 3.06 23.24 -14.04
C ASN A 343 4.01 23.02 -12.85
N TRP A 344 4.61 21.85 -12.80
CA TRP A 344 5.47 21.48 -11.68
C TRP A 344 6.67 22.41 -11.50
N ARG A 345 7.28 22.86 -12.60
CA ARG A 345 8.44 23.76 -12.53
C ARG A 345 8.13 25.08 -11.83
N THR A 346 6.92 25.61 -12.01
CA THR A 346 6.52 26.84 -11.32
C THR A 346 6.12 26.60 -9.87
N LEU A 347 5.66 25.40 -9.52
CA LEU A 347 5.23 25.05 -8.19
C LEU A 347 6.37 24.68 -7.23
N GLN A 348 7.48 24.13 -7.72
CA GLN A 348 8.61 23.61 -6.92
C GLN A 348 9.26 24.62 -5.95
N ARG A 349 9.05 25.93 -6.11
CA ARG A 349 9.65 26.96 -5.24
C ARG A 349 8.58 27.80 -4.53
N THR A 350 7.37 27.29 -4.48
CA THR A 350 6.27 28.00 -3.80
C THR A 350 6.10 27.51 -2.36
N PRO A 351 5.50 28.32 -1.48
CA PRO A 351 5.13 27.88 -0.13
C PRO A 351 4.25 26.62 -0.13
N SER A 352 3.41 26.45 -1.16
CA SER A 352 2.58 25.26 -1.34
C SER A 352 3.42 23.99 -1.53
N PHE A 353 4.50 24.07 -2.31
CA PHE A 353 5.43 22.95 -2.48
C PHE A 353 6.14 22.61 -1.16
N TYR A 354 6.68 23.59 -0.45
CA TYR A 354 7.40 23.31 0.81
C TYR A 354 6.48 22.73 1.88
N SER A 355 5.22 23.20 1.95
CA SER A 355 4.23 22.62 2.86
C SER A 355 3.89 21.18 2.49
N TRP A 356 3.67 20.88 1.20
CA TRP A 356 3.44 19.52 0.72
C TRP A 356 4.66 18.63 0.96
N ALA A 357 5.85 19.09 0.59
CA ALA A 357 7.08 18.32 0.69
C ALA A 357 7.41 17.97 2.14
N GLY A 358 7.28 18.90 3.09
CA GLY A 358 7.46 18.64 4.50
C GLY A 358 6.54 17.53 5.01
N ASN A 359 5.24 17.69 4.77
CA ASN A 359 4.23 16.72 5.24
C ASN A 359 4.37 15.34 4.57
N THR A 360 4.67 15.31 3.26
CA THR A 360 4.86 14.04 2.55
C THR A 360 6.18 13.37 2.88
N PHE A 361 7.20 14.12 3.28
CA PHE A 361 8.44 13.55 3.80
C PHE A 361 8.24 12.85 5.15
N GLU A 362 7.43 13.44 6.06
CA GLU A 362 7.02 12.73 7.28
C GLU A 362 6.32 11.40 6.94
N MET A 363 5.41 11.41 5.95
CA MET A 363 4.75 10.19 5.49
C MET A 363 5.77 9.18 4.94
N LEU A 364 6.75 9.62 4.14
CA LEU A 364 7.81 8.79 3.57
C LEU A 364 8.65 8.14 4.67
N CYS A 365 9.06 8.89 5.67
CA CYS A 365 9.82 8.38 6.82
C CYS A 365 9.03 7.29 7.56
N ILE A 366 7.74 7.52 7.80
CA ILE A 366 6.88 6.53 8.48
C ILE A 366 6.66 5.27 7.64
N GLU A 367 6.59 5.36 6.31
CA GLU A 367 6.54 4.16 5.46
C GLU A 367 7.88 3.39 5.43
N HIS A 368 8.99 4.05 5.81
CA HIS A 368 10.34 3.46 5.91
C HIS A 368 10.80 3.27 7.37
N LEU A 369 9.85 3.07 8.28
CA LEU A 369 10.15 2.78 9.70
C LEU A 369 11.12 1.60 9.91
N PRO A 370 11.08 0.50 9.15
CA PRO A 370 12.07 -0.56 9.29
C PRO A 370 13.50 -0.06 9.14
N GLN A 371 13.79 0.75 8.12
CA GLN A 371 15.10 1.32 7.84
C GLN A 371 15.54 2.30 8.95
N MET A 372 14.59 3.16 9.41
CA MET A 372 14.86 4.05 10.54
C MET A 372 15.24 3.28 11.80
N LYS A 373 14.53 2.20 12.12
CA LYS A 373 14.80 1.33 13.26
C LYS A 373 16.14 0.62 13.14
N GLU A 374 16.49 0.16 11.96
CA GLU A 374 17.79 -0.44 11.68
C GLU A 374 18.93 0.55 11.93
N LYS A 375 18.81 1.78 11.40
CA LYS A 375 19.78 2.85 11.63
C LYS A 375 19.95 3.18 13.11
N LEU A 376 18.86 3.26 13.86
CA LEU A 376 18.86 3.51 15.30
C LEU A 376 19.25 2.28 16.14
N ARG A 377 19.43 1.10 15.52
CA ARG A 377 19.68 -0.19 16.18
C ARG A 377 18.62 -0.56 17.21
N ILE A 378 17.38 -0.18 16.94
CA ILE A 378 16.24 -0.47 17.80
C ILE A 378 15.69 -1.85 17.45
N ALA A 379 15.39 -2.70 18.45
CA ALA A 379 14.73 -3.97 18.22
C ALA A 379 13.36 -3.78 17.52
N THR A 380 12.98 -4.73 16.68
CA THR A 380 11.73 -4.70 15.91
C THR A 380 10.46 -4.60 16.78
N ILE A 381 10.54 -5.00 18.05
CA ILE A 381 9.44 -4.95 19.02
C ILE A 381 9.47 -3.60 19.75
N ASN A 382 9.12 -2.56 19.04
CA ASN A 382 8.82 -1.27 19.63
C ASN A 382 7.47 -0.75 19.10
N ARG A 383 6.93 0.26 19.78
CA ARG A 383 5.69 0.91 19.36
C ARG A 383 6.01 2.27 18.77
N ASN A 384 5.24 2.66 17.79
CA ASN A 384 5.35 3.95 17.10
C ASN A 384 4.06 4.74 17.27
N TYR A 385 4.19 6.02 17.61
CA TYR A 385 3.09 6.90 17.94
C TYR A 385 3.32 8.29 17.37
N CYS A 386 2.23 9.03 17.10
CA CYS A 386 2.28 10.48 17.11
C CYS A 386 2.06 10.99 18.55
N TRP A 387 2.58 12.16 18.84
CA TRP A 387 2.32 12.81 20.10
C TRP A 387 1.89 14.27 19.89
N LYS A 388 0.86 14.67 20.61
CA LYS A 388 0.41 16.06 20.68
C LYS A 388 -0.02 16.34 22.12
N GLY A 389 0.51 17.41 22.68
CA GLY A 389 0.21 17.83 24.04
C GLY A 389 0.37 19.33 24.21
N ALA A 390 -0.02 19.85 25.37
CA ALA A 390 0.23 21.23 25.73
C ALA A 390 1.44 21.30 26.67
N ALA A 391 2.31 22.26 26.44
CA ALA A 391 3.33 22.66 27.40
C ALA A 391 2.65 23.28 28.64
N PRO A 392 3.34 23.35 29.78
CA PRO A 392 2.77 23.95 30.99
C PRO A 392 2.34 25.42 30.85
N ASP A 393 2.91 26.15 29.90
CA ASP A 393 2.53 27.52 29.50
C ASP A 393 1.28 27.58 28.59
N GLY A 394 0.75 26.43 28.20
CA GLY A 394 -0.46 26.30 27.38
C GLY A 394 -0.22 26.18 25.88
N ASP A 395 1.02 26.31 25.41
CA ASP A 395 1.36 26.15 24.00
C ASP A 395 1.23 24.69 23.55
N ILE A 396 0.60 24.49 22.40
CA ILE A 396 0.40 23.15 21.83
C ILE A 396 1.67 22.73 21.09
N SER A 397 2.26 21.65 21.56
CA SER A 397 3.42 21.02 20.94
C SER A 397 3.06 19.70 20.27
N GLN A 398 3.74 19.39 19.18
CA GLN A 398 3.59 18.13 18.45
C GLN A 398 4.96 17.56 18.12
N ILE A 399 5.09 16.22 18.23
CA ILE A 399 6.26 15.44 17.81
C ILE A 399 5.79 14.54 16.65
N ASP A 400 6.55 14.55 15.57
CA ASP A 400 6.18 13.85 14.32
C ASP A 400 6.10 12.34 14.53
N LEU A 401 7.08 11.76 15.24
CA LEU A 401 7.10 10.35 15.57
C LEU A 401 7.77 10.11 16.95
N VAL A 402 7.13 9.30 17.76
CA VAL A 402 7.71 8.76 19.00
C VAL A 402 7.89 7.24 18.84
N LEU A 403 9.12 6.75 19.00
CA LEU A 403 9.42 5.33 19.04
C LEU A 403 9.68 4.92 20.49
N GLU A 404 8.74 4.22 21.10
CA GLU A 404 8.84 3.74 22.49
C GLU A 404 9.56 2.39 22.52
N TRP A 405 10.74 2.31 23.12
CA TRP A 405 11.47 1.05 23.33
C TRP A 405 11.46 0.67 24.81
N LYS A 406 10.45 -0.07 25.20
CA LYS A 406 10.23 -0.48 26.61
C LYS A 406 11.37 -1.30 27.20
N GLY A 407 12.03 -2.14 26.38
CA GLY A 407 13.13 -2.97 26.82
C GLY A 407 14.34 -2.18 27.33
N GLU A 408 14.64 -1.06 26.69
CA GLU A 408 15.72 -0.14 27.02
C GLU A 408 15.24 1.08 27.83
N ARG A 409 13.93 1.19 28.10
CA ARG A 409 13.31 2.34 28.75
C ARG A 409 13.70 3.67 28.09
N THR A 410 13.61 3.70 26.76
CA THR A 410 13.99 4.87 25.95
C THR A 410 12.88 5.25 24.98
N ASP A 411 12.58 6.55 24.93
CA ASP A 411 11.67 7.14 23.96
C ASP A 411 12.49 7.97 22.95
N TYR A 412 12.45 7.59 21.68
CA TYR A 412 13.08 8.33 20.60
C TYR A 412 12.07 9.33 20.05
N LEU A 413 12.35 10.61 20.20
CA LEU A 413 11.56 11.72 19.68
C LEU A 413 12.13 12.11 18.31
N CYS A 414 11.41 11.76 17.24
CA CYS A 414 11.87 12.01 15.89
C CYS A 414 11.20 13.25 15.31
N GLU A 415 12.01 14.20 14.85
CA GLU A 415 11.61 15.39 14.09
C GLU A 415 12.08 15.25 12.66
N MET A 416 11.18 15.45 11.70
CA MET A 416 11.41 15.19 10.29
C MET A 416 11.45 16.49 9.48
N LYS A 417 12.50 16.71 8.69
CA LYS A 417 12.67 17.93 7.92
C LYS A 417 13.14 17.63 6.49
N PHE A 418 12.34 18.04 5.52
CA PHE A 418 12.68 17.99 4.12
C PHE A 418 13.44 19.27 3.72
N SER A 419 14.64 19.12 3.19
CA SER A 419 15.48 20.24 2.78
C SER A 419 16.38 19.85 1.60
N GLU A 420 16.71 20.82 0.73
CA GLU A 420 17.64 20.61 -0.40
C GLU A 420 19.10 20.47 0.05
N HIS A 421 19.42 21.04 1.21
CA HIS A 421 20.77 21.06 1.80
C HIS A 421 20.74 20.55 3.23
N GLU A 422 21.90 20.46 3.87
CA GLU A 422 21.99 20.18 5.30
C GLU A 422 21.08 21.13 6.09
N TYR A 423 20.28 20.54 6.97
CA TYR A 423 19.31 21.29 7.76
C TYR A 423 20.03 22.09 8.86
N THR A 424 19.85 23.40 8.89
CA THR A 424 20.44 24.25 9.90
C THR A 424 19.44 24.46 11.05
N ILE A 425 19.78 23.99 12.25
CA ILE A 425 19.08 24.32 13.47
C ILE A 425 19.56 25.71 13.89
N ASP A 426 18.68 26.69 13.86
CA ASP A 426 18.95 28.03 14.37
C ASP A 426 18.48 28.16 15.83
N ARG A 427 18.78 29.30 16.45
CA ARG A 427 18.42 29.58 17.84
C ARG A 427 16.91 29.50 18.11
N GLN A 428 16.08 29.85 17.13
CA GLN A 428 14.64 29.81 17.28
C GLN A 428 14.16 28.36 17.30
N TYR A 429 14.64 27.55 16.34
CA TYR A 429 14.26 26.16 16.23
C TYR A 429 14.81 25.29 17.40
N GLU A 430 16.03 25.61 17.92
CA GLU A 430 16.55 25.01 19.16
C GLU A 430 15.56 25.19 20.33
N LYS A 431 15.03 26.42 20.49
CA LYS A 431 14.03 26.70 21.54
C LYS A 431 12.73 25.92 21.32
N GLU A 432 12.28 25.80 20.07
CA GLU A 432 11.08 25.02 19.72
C GLU A 432 11.27 23.53 20.03
N LEU A 433 12.42 22.96 19.70
CA LEU A 433 12.77 21.58 20.06
C LEU A 433 12.80 21.39 21.58
N GLY A 434 13.44 22.29 22.30
CA GLY A 434 13.47 22.29 23.76
C GLY A 434 12.07 22.36 24.38
N ALA A 435 11.19 23.21 23.85
CA ALA A 435 9.80 23.31 24.29
C ALA A 435 9.01 22.02 24.04
N LYS A 436 9.21 21.36 22.88
CA LYS A 436 8.59 20.06 22.55
C LYS A 436 9.05 18.97 23.54
N ILE A 437 10.35 18.85 23.77
CA ILE A 437 10.93 17.89 24.73
C ILE A 437 10.37 18.15 26.13
N TYR A 438 10.37 19.41 26.56
CA TYR A 438 9.85 19.79 27.87
C TYR A 438 8.35 19.46 28.01
N ALA A 439 7.54 19.77 27.00
CA ALA A 439 6.12 19.44 27.01
C ALA A 439 5.89 17.92 27.06
N PHE A 440 6.68 17.13 26.32
CA PHE A 440 6.59 15.66 26.33
C PHE A 440 6.95 15.10 27.72
N LEU A 441 8.08 15.51 28.31
CA LEU A 441 8.56 15.09 29.62
C LEU A 441 7.56 15.37 30.73
N ASN A 442 6.88 16.53 30.67
CA ASN A 442 5.89 16.94 31.65
C ASN A 442 4.48 16.45 31.35
N SER A 443 4.28 15.73 30.23
CA SER A 443 2.99 15.16 29.91
C SER A 443 2.63 14.02 30.87
N LYS A 444 1.33 13.80 31.10
CA LYS A 444 0.82 12.67 31.91
C LYS A 444 1.05 11.32 31.18
N GLN A 445 1.35 11.34 29.90
CA GLN A 445 1.53 10.16 29.09
C GLN A 445 2.97 9.63 29.16
N HIS A 446 3.96 10.51 29.38
CA HIS A 446 5.36 10.10 29.44
C HIS A 446 5.65 9.20 30.66
N THR A 447 6.33 8.09 30.42
CA THR A 447 6.78 7.18 31.46
C THR A 447 8.05 7.76 32.12
N LYS A 448 7.93 8.31 33.30
CA LYS A 448 9.04 9.04 34.02
C LYS A 448 10.34 8.25 34.18
N THR A 449 10.33 6.93 33.98
CA THR A 449 11.52 6.08 34.05
C THR A 449 12.20 5.89 32.71
N HIS A 450 11.64 6.46 31.63
CA HIS A 450 12.26 6.40 30.30
C HIS A 450 13.19 7.60 30.09
N SER A 451 14.35 7.33 29.50
CA SER A 451 15.22 8.35 28.91
C SER A 451 14.69 8.83 27.57
N ILE A 452 15.12 10.01 27.15
CA ILE A 452 14.75 10.57 25.84
C ILE A 452 15.97 10.68 24.94
N GLN A 453 15.77 10.38 23.66
CA GLN A 453 16.73 10.60 22.59
C GLN A 453 16.06 11.47 21.52
N LEU A 454 16.58 12.66 21.25
CA LEU A 454 16.16 13.49 20.12
C LEU A 454 16.82 12.99 18.85
N VAL A 455 16.01 12.66 17.86
CA VAL A 455 16.44 12.17 16.54
C VAL A 455 15.99 13.14 15.46
N MET A 456 16.94 13.69 14.71
CA MET A 456 16.63 14.46 13.52
C MET A 456 16.65 13.57 12.29
N VAL A 457 15.54 13.55 11.55
CA VAL A 457 15.41 12.83 10.28
C VAL A 457 15.36 13.86 9.16
N THR A 458 16.40 13.92 8.36
CA THR A 458 16.54 14.97 7.35
C THR A 458 16.99 14.39 6.00
N THR A 459 16.81 15.13 4.93
CA THR A 459 17.27 14.68 3.60
C THR A 459 18.79 14.61 3.50
N GLN A 460 19.52 15.60 4.04
CA GLN A 460 20.97 15.77 3.84
C GLN A 460 21.79 15.78 5.15
N GLY A 461 21.17 15.49 6.28
CA GLY A 461 21.80 15.63 7.60
C GLY A 461 21.57 17.01 8.22
N VAL A 462 22.03 17.16 9.46
CA VAL A 462 21.97 18.41 10.22
C VAL A 462 23.36 19.06 10.19
N LYS A 463 23.41 20.33 9.82
CA LYS A 463 24.65 21.12 9.83
C LYS A 463 25.17 21.28 11.25
N PRO A 464 26.43 20.88 11.54
CA PRO A 464 27.01 21.06 12.87
C PRO A 464 27.10 22.54 13.26
N ASN A 465 26.47 22.89 14.37
CA ASN A 465 26.56 24.23 14.96
C ASN A 465 26.26 24.18 16.47
N GLU A 466 26.34 25.33 17.14
CA GLU A 466 26.10 25.43 18.58
C GLU A 466 24.64 25.13 19.01
N HIS A 467 23.69 25.20 18.09
CA HIS A 467 22.25 24.96 18.32
C HIS A 467 21.83 23.52 18.11
N ALA A 468 22.70 22.67 17.56
CA ALA A 468 22.42 21.27 17.27
C ALA A 468 22.89 20.31 18.41
N LYS A 469 23.29 20.83 19.57
CA LYS A 469 23.91 20.06 20.66
C LYS A 469 23.01 18.98 21.27
N ASP A 470 21.70 19.25 21.29
CA ASP A 470 20.71 18.34 21.88
C ASP A 470 20.28 17.22 20.93
N VAL A 471 20.74 17.24 19.69
CA VAL A 471 20.49 16.17 18.72
C VAL A 471 21.33 14.95 19.08
N ASN A 472 20.70 13.88 19.56
CA ASN A 472 21.40 12.69 19.97
C ASN A 472 21.75 11.78 18.79
N GLN A 473 20.88 11.71 17.78
CA GLN A 473 21.06 10.87 16.61
C GLN A 473 20.52 11.54 15.35
N GLN A 474 21.03 11.12 14.22
CA GLN A 474 20.59 11.60 12.90
C GLN A 474 20.29 10.43 11.98
N ILE A 475 19.21 10.56 11.21
CA ILE A 475 18.86 9.71 10.10
C ILE A 475 18.82 10.59 8.86
N THR A 476 19.49 10.17 7.81
CA THR A 476 19.49 10.87 6.52
C THR A 476 18.60 10.13 5.52
N LEU A 477 18.30 10.78 4.40
CA LEU A 477 17.58 10.14 3.31
C LEU A 477 18.30 8.87 2.83
N ASP A 478 19.64 8.86 2.81
CA ASP A 478 20.42 7.69 2.40
C ASP A 478 20.17 6.45 3.26
N ASP A 479 19.89 6.64 4.54
CA ASP A 479 19.55 5.54 5.46
C ASP A 479 18.19 4.89 5.13
N LEU A 480 17.29 5.61 4.45
CA LEU A 480 15.96 5.10 4.05
C LEU A 480 16.00 4.25 2.76
N PHE A 481 17.12 4.25 2.03
CA PHE A 481 17.31 3.44 0.82
C PHE A 481 17.88 2.04 1.09
N GLN A 482 18.16 1.70 2.33
CA GLN A 482 18.75 0.41 2.72
C GLN A 482 17.74 -0.75 2.73
#